data_4352620610e67c798d0de48f1204cf06
#
_entry.id   4352620610e67c798d0de48f1204cf06
#
_cell.length_a   1.000
_cell.length_b   1.000
_cell.length_c   1.000
_cell.angle_alpha   90.00
_cell.angle_beta   90.00
_cell.angle_gamma   90.00
#
_symmetry.space_group_name_H-M   'P 1'
#
loop_
_entity.id
_entity.type
_entity.pdbx_description
1 polymer ?
#
loop_
_entity_poly.entity_id
_entity_poly.type
_entity_poly.pdbx_seq_one_letter_code
_entity_poly.pdbx_strand_id
1 'polypeptide(L)'
;MSTLDGRILVTGGAGFIGSAMVWALNRRGHADIVIADFLQPENKRTSTNSDLDEKRKNLRPLKFAEYVEADAFRLRLAQNPAAFGRFSAVFHLGACSSTTESDAAYLDDNNLAYTRELAEWSLKHNARFIYASSAATYGDGTQGMDDRDENLARLHPLNLYGESKHNFDLLAQKEGWLSRIVGLKYFNVFGPNEDHKGDMRSLVNKAYQQILATGQVQLFKSHRPDFKDGEQMRDFLYVKDAVEMTLHFAEKAPTAGGLYNLGSGQANTWLTLTRAIFAALDREPKIEFIAMPEILRGKYQYFTQAEVGKLRGTGYNRAMTPLPEAVRDYVQGYLVPRKKLGE
;
A
#
# COMPACT_ATOMS: atom_id res chain seq x y z
N MET A 1 17.33 13.55 15.82
CA MET A 1 16.34 12.97 16.76
C MET A 1 15.30 12.23 15.93
N SER A 2 14.84 11.08 16.38
CA SER A 2 13.77 10.33 15.70
C SER A 2 12.47 11.15 15.71
N THR A 3 11.70 11.17 14.64
CA THR A 3 10.37 11.80 14.62
C THR A 3 9.29 10.90 15.24
N LEU A 4 9.68 9.75 15.80
CA LEU A 4 8.77 8.81 16.46
C LEU A 4 8.69 9.01 17.98
N ASP A 5 9.37 10.02 18.54
CA ASP A 5 9.30 10.33 19.96
C ASP A 5 7.99 11.08 20.24
N GLY A 6 6.97 10.36 20.68
CA GLY A 6 5.64 10.87 20.99
C GLY A 6 4.51 10.10 20.33
N ARG A 7 3.30 10.70 20.37
CA ARG A 7 2.10 10.12 19.78
C ARG A 7 2.17 10.05 18.25
N ILE A 8 1.74 8.94 17.70
CA ILE A 8 1.77 8.66 16.27
C ILE A 8 0.34 8.47 15.74
N LEU A 9 0.03 9.05 14.58
CA LEU A 9 -1.22 8.77 13.86
C LEU A 9 -0.95 7.78 12.72
N VAL A 10 -1.77 6.73 12.63
CA VAL A 10 -1.82 5.82 11.48
C VAL A 10 -3.25 5.80 10.94
N THR A 11 -3.49 6.46 9.81
CA THR A 11 -4.78 6.31 9.13
C THR A 11 -4.79 5.04 8.28
N GLY A 12 -5.95 4.41 8.13
CA GLY A 12 -6.03 3.09 7.48
C GLY A 12 -5.35 1.99 8.30
N GLY A 13 -5.20 2.21 9.63
CA GLY A 13 -4.43 1.34 10.52
C GLY A 13 -5.03 -0.06 10.74
N ALA A 14 -6.30 -0.29 10.41
CA ALA A 14 -6.93 -1.60 10.41
C ALA A 14 -6.79 -2.31 9.05
N GLY A 15 -6.40 -1.58 8.00
CA GLY A 15 -6.18 -2.09 6.64
C GLY A 15 -4.87 -2.88 6.50
N PHE A 16 -4.55 -3.26 5.28
CA PHE A 16 -3.40 -4.10 4.94
C PHE A 16 -2.05 -3.48 5.37
N ILE A 17 -1.63 -2.40 4.69
CA ILE A 17 -0.33 -1.76 4.97
C ILE A 17 -0.36 -1.04 6.32
N GLY A 18 -1.51 -0.45 6.70
CA GLY A 18 -1.65 0.27 7.97
C GLY A 18 -1.49 -0.62 9.19
N SER A 19 -2.08 -1.82 9.21
CA SER A 19 -1.88 -2.76 10.33
C SER A 19 -0.46 -3.32 10.39
N ALA A 20 0.17 -3.54 9.22
CA ALA A 20 1.58 -3.88 9.17
C ALA A 20 2.48 -2.74 9.69
N MET A 21 2.10 -1.48 9.46
CA MET A 21 2.78 -0.31 10.03
C MET A 21 2.65 -0.29 11.55
N VAL A 22 1.45 -0.47 12.10
CA VAL A 22 1.23 -0.55 13.55
C VAL A 22 2.04 -1.69 14.17
N TRP A 23 2.05 -2.88 13.51
CA TRP A 23 2.90 -3.99 13.94
C TRP A 23 4.40 -3.63 13.96
N ALA A 24 4.90 -2.96 12.92
CA ALA A 24 6.30 -2.58 12.85
C ALA A 24 6.68 -1.51 13.90
N LEU A 25 5.76 -0.59 14.22
CA LEU A 25 5.89 0.37 15.31
C LEU A 25 5.90 -0.33 16.68
N ASN A 26 5.01 -1.31 16.91
CA ASN A 26 4.97 -2.09 18.15
C ASN A 26 6.28 -2.87 18.39
N ARG A 27 6.88 -3.42 17.32
CA ARG A 27 8.20 -4.08 17.42
C ARG A 27 9.33 -3.14 17.85
N ARG A 28 9.14 -1.83 17.69
CA ARG A 28 10.05 -0.76 18.13
C ARG A 28 9.70 -0.19 19.50
N GLY A 29 8.67 -0.75 20.14
CA GLY A 29 8.20 -0.31 21.46
C GLY A 29 7.18 0.83 21.46
N HIS A 30 6.76 1.32 20.26
CA HIS A 30 5.75 2.37 20.19
C HIS A 30 4.35 1.77 20.36
N ALA A 31 3.58 2.30 21.30
CA ALA A 31 2.19 1.94 21.57
C ALA A 31 1.26 3.16 21.73
N ASP A 32 1.80 4.37 21.85
CA ASP A 32 0.99 5.61 21.83
C ASP A 32 0.62 5.97 20.39
N ILE A 33 -0.22 5.10 19.80
CA ILE A 33 -0.67 5.15 18.41
C ILE A 33 -2.17 5.44 18.39
N VAL A 34 -2.59 6.45 17.65
CA VAL A 34 -3.99 6.68 17.27
C VAL A 34 -4.22 6.05 15.91
N ILE A 35 -5.22 5.20 15.80
CA ILE A 35 -5.66 4.59 14.54
C ILE A 35 -6.95 5.28 14.09
N ALA A 36 -6.98 5.82 12.86
CA ALA A 36 -8.18 6.31 12.21
C ALA A 36 -8.50 5.41 11.00
N ASP A 37 -9.64 4.72 11.04
CA ASP A 37 -10.07 3.80 9.97
C ASP A 37 -11.60 3.62 9.99
N PHE A 38 -12.14 2.83 9.07
CA PHE A 38 -13.54 2.44 8.99
C PHE A 38 -13.73 1.00 9.44
N LEU A 39 -14.42 0.78 10.57
CA LEU A 39 -14.77 -0.55 11.10
C LEU A 39 -16.27 -0.73 11.35
N GLN A 40 -17.07 0.34 11.17
CA GLN A 40 -18.51 0.28 11.37
C GLN A 40 -19.26 0.02 10.07
N PRO A 41 -20.39 -0.75 10.13
CA PRO A 41 -21.19 -1.10 8.96
C PRO A 41 -21.80 0.09 8.22
N GLU A 42 -22.06 1.18 8.92
CA GLU A 42 -22.67 2.40 8.38
C GLU A 42 -21.77 3.08 7.35
N ASN A 43 -20.46 2.87 7.46
CA ASN A 43 -19.45 3.45 6.57
C ASN A 43 -19.09 2.55 5.38
N LYS A 44 -20.04 1.71 4.94
CA LYS A 44 -19.86 0.64 3.94
C LYS A 44 -19.84 1.11 2.49
N ARG A 45 -19.11 2.11 2.11
CA ARG A 45 -19.09 2.40 0.66
C ARG A 45 -18.37 1.31 -0.18
N THR A 46 -17.41 0.59 0.43
CA THR A 46 -16.58 -0.38 -0.32
C THR A 46 -16.27 -1.68 0.43
N SER A 47 -16.86 -1.93 1.61
CA SER A 47 -16.50 -3.10 2.44
C SER A 47 -17.73 -3.93 2.82
N THR A 48 -17.63 -5.25 2.75
CA THR A 48 -18.64 -6.18 3.29
C THR A 48 -18.47 -6.34 4.80
N ASN A 49 -19.44 -6.95 5.50
CA ASN A 49 -19.28 -7.29 6.90
C ASN A 49 -18.07 -8.22 7.14
N SER A 50 -17.85 -9.16 6.22
CA SER A 50 -16.69 -10.06 6.25
C SER A 50 -15.37 -9.28 6.18
N ASP A 51 -15.29 -8.25 5.33
CA ASP A 51 -14.09 -7.43 5.20
C ASP A 51 -13.82 -6.63 6.48
N LEU A 52 -14.88 -6.10 7.10
CA LEU A 52 -14.76 -5.39 8.39
C LEU A 52 -14.30 -6.31 9.51
N ASP A 53 -14.76 -7.58 9.53
CA ASP A 53 -14.31 -8.57 10.51
C ASP A 53 -12.83 -8.94 10.29
N GLU A 54 -12.39 -9.07 9.04
CA GLU A 54 -10.97 -9.28 8.75
C GLU A 54 -10.11 -8.09 9.18
N LYS A 55 -10.57 -6.84 8.99
CA LYS A 55 -9.90 -5.66 9.52
C LYS A 55 -9.80 -5.68 11.06
N ARG A 56 -10.87 -6.05 11.76
CA ARG A 56 -10.85 -6.21 13.23
C ARG A 56 -9.84 -7.26 13.68
N LYS A 57 -9.74 -8.40 12.94
CA LYS A 57 -8.71 -9.44 13.20
C LYS A 57 -7.29 -8.89 13.04
N ASN A 58 -7.05 -8.00 12.06
CA ASN A 58 -5.74 -7.38 11.87
C ASN A 58 -5.29 -6.56 13.10
N LEU A 59 -6.23 -5.98 13.85
CA LEU A 59 -5.92 -5.16 15.03
C LEU A 59 -5.77 -5.96 16.33
N ARG A 60 -6.35 -7.16 16.43
CA ARG A 60 -6.37 -7.95 17.68
C ARG A 60 -5.00 -8.13 18.35
N PRO A 61 -3.92 -8.48 17.63
CA PRO A 61 -2.62 -8.71 18.23
C PRO A 61 -1.81 -7.42 18.44
N LEU A 62 -2.34 -6.25 18.04
CA LEU A 62 -1.60 -5.00 18.00
C LEU A 62 -1.87 -4.12 19.23
N LYS A 63 -0.87 -3.33 19.61
CA LYS A 63 -0.96 -2.36 20.71
C LYS A 63 -1.12 -0.95 20.14
N PHE A 64 -2.15 -0.25 20.56
CA PHE A 64 -2.42 1.15 20.21
C PHE A 64 -3.18 1.83 21.36
N ALA A 65 -3.09 3.15 21.45
CA ALA A 65 -3.71 3.93 22.52
C ALA A 65 -5.19 4.21 22.26
N GLU A 66 -5.55 4.48 20.99
CA GLU A 66 -6.92 4.88 20.63
C GLU A 66 -7.26 4.42 19.22
N TYR A 67 -8.50 3.95 19.01
CA TYR A 67 -9.11 3.76 17.69
C TYR A 67 -10.26 4.75 17.52
N VAL A 68 -10.34 5.40 16.36
CA VAL A 68 -11.40 6.35 16.01
C VAL A 68 -11.90 6.07 14.59
N GLU A 69 -13.22 6.08 14.38
CA GLU A 69 -13.78 6.05 13.03
C GLU A 69 -13.29 7.25 12.21
N ALA A 70 -12.89 7.04 10.95
CA ALA A 70 -12.19 8.06 10.17
C ALA A 70 -12.99 9.36 9.99
N ASP A 71 -14.30 9.29 9.79
CA ASP A 71 -15.15 10.48 9.67
C ASP A 71 -15.23 11.25 11.00
N ALA A 72 -15.36 10.52 12.12
CA ALA A 72 -15.33 11.13 13.44
C ALA A 72 -13.96 11.75 13.76
N PHE A 73 -12.89 11.11 13.31
CA PHE A 73 -11.54 11.66 13.43
C PHE A 73 -11.39 12.98 12.65
N ARG A 74 -11.79 13.02 11.38
CA ARG A 74 -11.76 14.23 10.54
C ARG A 74 -12.56 15.36 11.20
N LEU A 75 -13.80 15.08 11.63
CA LEU A 75 -14.66 16.06 12.27
C LEU A 75 -14.06 16.61 13.57
N ARG A 76 -13.56 15.73 14.45
CA ARG A 76 -12.92 16.15 15.72
C ARG A 76 -11.67 17.00 15.47
N LEU A 77 -10.84 16.63 14.48
CA LEU A 77 -9.63 17.37 14.14
C LEU A 77 -9.96 18.76 13.57
N ALA A 78 -11.00 18.87 12.74
CA ALA A 78 -11.47 20.14 12.18
C ALA A 78 -12.05 21.08 13.26
N GLN A 79 -12.83 20.55 14.20
CA GLN A 79 -13.44 21.32 15.29
C GLN A 79 -12.42 21.73 16.37
N ASN A 80 -11.48 20.87 16.67
CA ASN A 80 -10.44 21.11 17.66
C ASN A 80 -9.10 20.47 17.19
N PRO A 81 -8.20 21.23 16.57
CA PRO A 81 -6.92 20.72 16.10
C PRO A 81 -6.02 20.08 17.17
N ALA A 82 -6.30 20.33 18.46
CA ALA A 82 -5.60 19.74 19.59
C ALA A 82 -6.32 18.52 20.19
N ALA A 83 -7.45 18.08 19.61
CA ALA A 83 -8.31 17.01 20.17
C ALA A 83 -7.59 15.70 20.48
N PHE A 84 -6.51 15.40 19.76
CA PHE A 84 -5.71 14.18 19.92
C PHE A 84 -4.31 14.43 20.51
N GLY A 85 -4.05 15.66 21.01
CA GLY A 85 -2.72 16.07 21.41
C GLY A 85 -1.80 16.34 20.22
N ARG A 86 -0.48 16.34 20.46
CA ARG A 86 0.52 16.57 19.42
C ARG A 86 0.97 15.24 18.82
N PHE A 87 0.79 15.06 17.53
CA PHE A 87 1.42 13.97 16.80
C PHE A 87 2.86 14.32 16.43
N SER A 88 3.79 13.41 16.68
CA SER A 88 5.18 13.51 16.21
C SER A 88 5.29 13.08 14.73
N ALA A 89 4.53 12.04 14.36
CA ALA A 89 4.45 11.55 12.99
C ALA A 89 3.01 11.16 12.60
N VAL A 90 2.70 11.32 11.33
CA VAL A 90 1.45 10.92 10.69
C VAL A 90 1.78 10.02 9.52
N PHE A 91 1.38 8.74 9.61
CA PHE A 91 1.42 7.79 8.51
C PHE A 91 0.02 7.72 7.89
N HIS A 92 -0.18 8.47 6.80
CA HIS A 92 -1.47 8.50 6.12
C HIS A 92 -1.55 7.39 5.05
N LEU A 93 -2.04 6.23 5.48
CA LEU A 93 -2.16 5.01 4.66
C LEU A 93 -3.62 4.67 4.33
N GLY A 94 -4.57 5.39 4.92
CA GLY A 94 -6.00 5.28 4.66
C GLY A 94 -6.37 5.92 3.32
N ALA A 95 -6.99 5.13 2.45
CA ALA A 95 -7.53 5.58 1.17
C ALA A 95 -8.45 4.51 0.59
N CYS A 96 -9.33 4.88 -0.33
CA CYS A 96 -9.89 3.92 -1.28
C CYS A 96 -8.77 3.46 -2.22
N SER A 97 -8.43 2.18 -2.20
CA SER A 97 -7.37 1.61 -3.04
C SER A 97 -7.90 0.74 -4.19
N SER A 98 -9.20 0.77 -4.44
CA SER A 98 -9.83 0.04 -5.53
C SER A 98 -9.53 0.72 -6.88
N THR A 99 -8.81 0.02 -7.75
CA THR A 99 -8.54 0.49 -9.13
C THR A 99 -9.76 0.41 -10.05
N THR A 100 -10.85 -0.20 -9.57
CA THR A 100 -12.15 -0.32 -10.27
C THR A 100 -13.21 0.64 -9.72
N GLU A 101 -12.88 1.48 -8.74
CA GLU A 101 -13.79 2.50 -8.23
C GLU A 101 -14.16 3.50 -9.34
N SER A 102 -15.45 3.79 -9.45
CA SER A 102 -16.01 4.67 -10.47
C SER A 102 -16.65 5.94 -9.90
N ASP A 103 -16.81 6.05 -8.59
CA ASP A 103 -17.32 7.27 -7.93
C ASP A 103 -16.17 8.28 -7.75
N ALA A 104 -16.07 9.20 -8.69
CA ALA A 104 -15.05 10.25 -8.69
C ALA A 104 -15.20 11.20 -7.48
N ALA A 105 -16.43 11.52 -7.06
CA ALA A 105 -16.66 12.42 -5.92
C ALA A 105 -16.21 11.76 -4.60
N TYR A 106 -16.44 10.46 -4.46
CA TYR A 106 -15.94 9.69 -3.31
C TYR A 106 -14.42 9.66 -3.28
N LEU A 107 -13.77 9.42 -4.43
CA LEU A 107 -12.30 9.43 -4.50
C LEU A 107 -11.70 10.81 -4.24
N ASP A 108 -12.37 11.88 -4.71
CA ASP A 108 -11.94 13.24 -4.45
C ASP A 108 -12.01 13.57 -2.94
N ASP A 109 -13.12 13.28 -2.27
CA ASP A 109 -13.22 13.49 -0.82
C ASP A 109 -12.25 12.62 -0.02
N ASN A 110 -12.29 11.30 -0.27
CA ASN A 110 -11.60 10.33 0.58
C ASN A 110 -10.08 10.24 0.30
N ASN A 111 -9.64 10.43 -0.94
CA ASN A 111 -8.24 10.28 -1.31
C ASN A 111 -7.51 11.63 -1.48
N LEU A 112 -8.17 12.66 -2.05
CA LEU A 112 -7.53 13.94 -2.27
C LEU A 112 -7.80 14.91 -1.10
N ALA A 113 -9.07 15.21 -0.78
CA ALA A 113 -9.40 16.19 0.25
C ALA A 113 -8.92 15.77 1.64
N TYR A 114 -9.15 14.51 2.04
CA TYR A 114 -8.69 14.00 3.33
C TYR A 114 -7.16 14.01 3.45
N THR A 115 -6.43 13.64 2.38
CA THR A 115 -4.96 13.70 2.38
C THR A 115 -4.48 15.15 2.51
N ARG A 116 -5.14 16.10 1.83
CA ARG A 116 -4.86 17.54 1.91
C ARG A 116 -5.08 18.06 3.33
N GLU A 117 -6.22 17.80 3.96
CA GLU A 117 -6.53 18.20 5.33
C GLU A 117 -5.44 17.76 6.33
N LEU A 118 -5.00 16.50 6.22
CA LEU A 118 -3.96 15.96 7.09
C LEU A 118 -2.57 16.53 6.79
N ALA A 119 -2.25 16.78 5.52
CA ALA A 119 -0.99 17.43 5.15
C ALA A 119 -0.92 18.86 5.69
N GLU A 120 -1.97 19.68 5.50
CA GLU A 120 -2.07 21.05 6.01
C GLU A 120 -1.96 21.08 7.54
N TRP A 121 -2.71 20.18 8.21
CA TRP A 121 -2.64 20.06 9.66
C TRP A 121 -1.22 19.69 10.14
N SER A 122 -0.61 18.70 9.50
CA SER A 122 0.72 18.21 9.88
C SER A 122 1.81 19.28 9.69
N LEU A 123 1.76 20.00 8.56
CA LEU A 123 2.67 21.09 8.26
C LEU A 123 2.55 22.24 9.27
N LYS A 124 1.31 22.59 9.65
CA LYS A 124 1.02 23.65 10.65
C LYS A 124 1.50 23.25 12.05
N HIS A 125 1.43 21.98 12.41
CA HIS A 125 1.77 21.50 13.77
C HIS A 125 3.15 20.86 13.85
N ASN A 126 3.96 20.94 12.78
CA ASN A 126 5.30 20.35 12.68
C ASN A 126 5.30 18.84 12.96
N ALA A 127 4.26 18.10 12.54
CA ALA A 127 4.25 16.66 12.53
C ALA A 127 4.90 16.13 11.25
N ARG A 128 5.68 15.07 11.36
CA ARG A 128 6.25 14.39 10.19
C ARG A 128 5.13 13.73 9.38
N PHE A 129 4.88 14.21 8.16
CA PHE A 129 3.82 13.66 7.30
C PHE A 129 4.38 12.75 6.21
N ILE A 130 3.93 11.49 6.23
CA ILE A 130 4.28 10.46 5.26
C ILE A 130 2.98 9.85 4.75
N TYR A 131 2.74 9.90 3.43
CA TYR A 131 1.48 9.44 2.85
C TYR A 131 1.68 8.41 1.74
N ALA A 132 0.66 7.57 1.56
CA ALA A 132 0.62 6.60 0.48
C ALA A 132 0.17 7.26 -0.82
N SER A 133 1.10 7.47 -1.75
CA SER A 133 0.84 7.58 -3.19
C SER A 133 0.84 6.17 -3.80
N SER A 134 0.94 6.03 -5.11
CA SER A 134 0.83 4.74 -5.79
C SER A 134 1.62 4.70 -7.09
N ALA A 135 2.17 3.55 -7.46
CA ALA A 135 2.69 3.29 -8.80
C ALA A 135 1.60 3.36 -9.90
N ALA A 136 0.32 3.32 -9.52
CA ALA A 136 -0.79 3.57 -10.46
C ALA A 136 -0.74 4.96 -11.09
N THR A 137 -0.05 5.93 -10.48
CA THR A 137 0.18 7.28 -11.03
C THR A 137 1.04 7.27 -12.30
N TYR A 138 1.84 6.23 -12.54
CA TYR A 138 2.66 6.09 -13.75
C TYR A 138 1.88 5.63 -14.99
N GLY A 139 0.59 5.34 -14.85
CA GLY A 139 -0.25 4.94 -15.96
C GLY A 139 0.22 3.64 -16.62
N ASP A 140 0.40 3.64 -17.93
CA ASP A 140 0.90 2.49 -18.71
C ASP A 140 2.42 2.30 -18.63
N GLY A 141 3.13 3.22 -17.99
CA GLY A 141 4.58 3.18 -17.83
C GLY A 141 5.36 3.72 -19.03
N THR A 142 4.72 4.22 -20.09
CA THR A 142 5.40 4.75 -21.30
C THR A 142 6.25 5.99 -21.01
N GLN A 143 5.94 6.73 -19.94
CA GLN A 143 6.71 7.88 -19.48
C GLN A 143 7.83 7.51 -18.48
N GLY A 144 8.09 6.20 -18.30
CA GLY A 144 8.99 5.69 -17.26
C GLY A 144 8.32 5.59 -15.89
N MET A 145 9.08 5.05 -14.93
CA MET A 145 8.62 4.91 -13.53
C MET A 145 9.64 5.57 -12.58
N ASP A 146 10.06 6.76 -12.95
CA ASP A 146 11.00 7.60 -12.22
C ASP A 146 10.25 8.50 -11.23
N ASP A 147 10.69 8.53 -9.98
CA ASP A 147 10.08 9.28 -8.88
C ASP A 147 10.60 10.71 -8.73
N ARG A 148 11.26 11.26 -9.74
CA ARG A 148 11.66 12.67 -9.77
C ARG A 148 10.44 13.58 -9.92
N ASP A 149 10.40 14.63 -9.12
CA ASP A 149 9.25 15.54 -9.01
C ASP A 149 8.98 16.32 -10.32
N GLU A 150 10.00 16.59 -11.12
CA GLU A 150 9.88 17.29 -12.42
C GLU A 150 9.10 16.49 -13.48
N ASN A 151 8.95 15.19 -13.31
CA ASN A 151 8.24 14.34 -14.25
C ASN A 151 6.72 14.23 -13.98
N LEU A 152 6.23 14.73 -12.85
CA LEU A 152 4.84 14.56 -12.42
C LEU A 152 3.83 14.97 -13.49
N ALA A 153 3.97 16.14 -14.08
CA ALA A 153 3.00 16.67 -15.05
C ALA A 153 2.87 15.83 -16.35
N ARG A 154 3.79 14.89 -16.59
CA ARG A 154 3.79 14.00 -17.77
C ARG A 154 3.08 12.68 -17.53
N LEU A 155 2.74 12.37 -16.27
CA LEU A 155 2.13 11.10 -15.91
C LEU A 155 0.64 11.10 -16.22
N HIS A 156 0.15 9.99 -16.78
CA HIS A 156 -1.26 9.80 -17.15
C HIS A 156 -1.79 8.51 -16.52
N PRO A 157 -2.39 8.58 -15.32
CA PRO A 157 -3.01 7.42 -14.68
C PRO A 157 -4.09 6.79 -15.55
N LEU A 158 -4.28 5.46 -15.45
CA LEU A 158 -5.26 4.72 -16.27
C LEU A 158 -6.65 4.58 -15.63
N ASN A 159 -6.82 5.04 -14.38
CA ASN A 159 -8.06 4.92 -13.63
C ASN A 159 -8.20 6.03 -12.59
N LEU A 160 -9.43 6.24 -12.11
CA LEU A 160 -9.76 7.31 -11.16
C LEU A 160 -9.00 7.19 -9.84
N TYR A 161 -8.69 5.98 -9.37
CA TYR A 161 -7.83 5.80 -8.20
C TYR A 161 -6.43 6.36 -8.42
N GLY A 162 -5.79 6.00 -9.53
CA GLY A 162 -4.47 6.54 -9.90
C GLY A 162 -4.50 8.06 -10.04
N GLU A 163 -5.56 8.61 -10.65
CA GLU A 163 -5.79 10.05 -10.79
C GLU A 163 -5.91 10.74 -9.43
N SER A 164 -6.69 10.18 -8.49
CA SER A 164 -6.84 10.75 -7.15
C SER A 164 -5.52 10.86 -6.38
N LYS A 165 -4.64 9.87 -6.53
CA LYS A 165 -3.29 9.90 -5.94
C LYS A 165 -2.38 10.90 -6.64
N HIS A 166 -2.42 10.91 -7.96
CA HIS A 166 -1.66 11.84 -8.78
C HIS A 166 -2.05 13.30 -8.54
N ASN A 167 -3.34 13.58 -8.40
CA ASN A 167 -3.84 14.92 -8.12
C ASN A 167 -3.32 15.47 -6.79
N PHE A 168 -3.17 14.62 -5.76
CA PHE A 168 -2.54 15.05 -4.52
C PHE A 168 -1.02 15.26 -4.68
N ASP A 169 -0.32 14.39 -5.42
CA ASP A 169 1.11 14.56 -5.71
C ASP A 169 1.35 15.92 -6.43
N LEU A 170 0.52 16.26 -7.43
CA LEU A 170 0.57 17.54 -8.14
C LEU A 170 0.23 18.73 -7.22
N LEU A 171 -0.79 18.60 -6.36
CA LEU A 171 -1.12 19.65 -5.38
C LEU A 171 0.05 19.89 -4.43
N ALA A 172 0.64 18.84 -3.89
CA ALA A 172 1.78 18.94 -2.97
C ALA A 172 3.01 19.59 -3.64
N GLN A 173 3.24 19.31 -4.93
CA GLN A 173 4.28 19.98 -5.72
C GLN A 173 3.97 21.48 -5.89
N LYS A 174 2.75 21.82 -6.34
CA LYS A 174 2.31 23.20 -6.57
C LYS A 174 2.42 24.06 -5.31
N GLU A 175 2.03 23.51 -4.16
CA GLU A 175 2.07 24.20 -2.86
C GLU A 175 3.47 24.21 -2.22
N GLY A 176 4.48 23.59 -2.86
CA GLY A 176 5.84 23.50 -2.34
C GLY A 176 6.00 22.55 -1.14
N TRP A 177 4.98 21.76 -0.84
CA TRP A 177 4.98 20.86 0.34
C TRP A 177 5.96 19.70 0.21
N LEU A 178 6.30 19.28 -1.04
CA LEU A 178 7.22 18.19 -1.28
C LEU A 178 8.62 18.40 -0.68
N SER A 179 8.98 19.63 -0.32
CA SER A 179 10.21 19.92 0.44
C SER A 179 10.14 19.44 1.91
N ARG A 180 8.95 19.18 2.45
CA ARG A 180 8.69 18.89 3.88
C ARG A 180 7.94 17.60 4.15
N ILE A 181 7.13 17.12 3.19
CA ILE A 181 6.35 15.88 3.31
C ILE A 181 6.93 14.79 2.42
N VAL A 182 6.58 13.53 2.69
CA VAL A 182 7.01 12.38 1.89
C VAL A 182 5.82 11.64 1.31
N GLY A 183 5.78 11.55 -0.01
CA GLY A 183 4.84 10.71 -0.73
C GLY A 183 5.50 9.42 -1.20
N LEU A 184 4.86 8.30 -0.92
CA LEU A 184 5.39 6.97 -1.18
C LEU A 184 4.57 6.27 -2.27
N LYS A 185 5.18 6.11 -3.46
CA LYS A 185 4.57 5.40 -4.59
C LYS A 185 4.76 3.89 -4.40
N TYR A 186 3.80 3.27 -3.69
CA TYR A 186 3.81 1.82 -3.48
C TYR A 186 3.57 1.07 -4.80
N PHE A 187 4.43 0.10 -5.08
CA PHE A 187 4.27 -0.87 -6.16
C PHE A 187 3.36 -2.01 -5.73
N ASN A 188 3.50 -3.21 -6.29
CA ASN A 188 2.58 -4.32 -6.02
C ASN A 188 2.87 -4.97 -4.67
N VAL A 189 2.33 -4.38 -3.60
CA VAL A 189 2.51 -4.90 -2.23
C VAL A 189 1.68 -6.17 -2.03
N PHE A 190 2.28 -7.17 -1.39
CA PHE A 190 1.63 -8.42 -0.98
C PHE A 190 2.09 -8.84 0.42
N GLY A 191 1.30 -9.67 1.11
CA GLY A 191 1.70 -10.21 2.41
C GLY A 191 0.54 -10.35 3.40
N PRO A 192 0.84 -10.71 4.67
CA PRO A 192 -0.17 -10.91 5.69
C PRO A 192 -1.03 -9.66 5.95
N ASN A 193 -2.26 -9.89 6.42
CA ASN A 193 -3.27 -8.89 6.74
C ASN A 193 -4.03 -8.29 5.53
N GLU A 194 -3.97 -8.90 4.35
CA GLU A 194 -4.70 -8.40 3.17
C GLU A 194 -6.09 -9.05 2.94
N ASP A 195 -6.55 -9.96 3.80
CA ASP A 195 -7.75 -10.78 3.57
C ASP A 195 -9.04 -9.98 3.37
N HIS A 196 -9.14 -8.80 3.98
CA HIS A 196 -10.28 -7.88 3.86
C HIS A 196 -10.41 -7.20 2.49
N LYS A 197 -9.45 -7.39 1.57
CA LYS A 197 -9.42 -6.62 0.30
C LYS A 197 -10.27 -7.24 -0.82
N GLY A 198 -11.05 -8.29 -0.57
CA GLY A 198 -11.89 -8.92 -1.59
C GLY A 198 -11.08 -9.25 -2.86
N ASP A 199 -11.53 -8.79 -4.02
CA ASP A 199 -10.86 -9.00 -5.30
C ASP A 199 -9.54 -8.24 -5.46
N MET A 200 -9.30 -7.23 -4.62
CA MET A 200 -8.06 -6.46 -4.61
C MET A 200 -6.92 -7.12 -3.81
N ARG A 201 -7.13 -8.33 -3.28
CA ARG A 201 -6.05 -9.14 -2.69
C ARG A 201 -4.98 -9.46 -3.73
N SER A 202 -3.75 -9.63 -3.27
CA SER A 202 -2.63 -10.02 -4.15
C SER A 202 -2.88 -11.38 -4.84
N LEU A 203 -2.15 -11.63 -5.93
CA LEU A 203 -2.18 -12.95 -6.55
C LEU A 203 -1.71 -14.04 -5.58
N VAL A 204 -0.80 -13.75 -4.63
CA VAL A 204 -0.33 -14.75 -3.66
C VAL A 204 -1.51 -15.28 -2.83
N ASN A 205 -2.34 -14.38 -2.28
CA ASN A 205 -3.52 -14.77 -1.51
C ASN A 205 -4.55 -15.49 -2.38
N LYS A 206 -4.89 -14.93 -3.55
CA LYS A 206 -5.88 -15.53 -4.46
C LYS A 206 -5.44 -16.89 -5.01
N ALA A 207 -4.19 -17.03 -5.42
CA ALA A 207 -3.64 -18.29 -5.92
C ALA A 207 -3.57 -19.37 -4.82
N TYR A 208 -3.21 -18.98 -3.60
CA TYR A 208 -3.30 -19.90 -2.46
C TYR A 208 -4.70 -20.49 -2.31
N GLN A 209 -5.75 -19.66 -2.37
CA GLN A 209 -7.15 -20.12 -2.30
C GLN A 209 -7.51 -21.00 -3.50
N GLN A 210 -7.09 -20.65 -4.72
CA GLN A 210 -7.32 -21.47 -5.92
C GLN A 210 -6.65 -22.85 -5.79
N ILE A 211 -5.39 -22.88 -5.33
CA ILE A 211 -4.66 -24.15 -5.13
C ILE A 211 -5.34 -25.04 -4.11
N LEU A 212 -5.86 -24.48 -3.02
CA LEU A 212 -6.62 -25.27 -2.03
C LEU A 212 -7.93 -25.82 -2.59
N ALA A 213 -8.63 -25.02 -3.40
CA ALA A 213 -9.94 -25.39 -3.94
C ALA A 213 -9.86 -26.34 -5.14
N THR A 214 -8.89 -26.13 -6.05
CA THR A 214 -8.86 -26.82 -7.36
C THR A 214 -7.53 -27.52 -7.67
N GLY A 215 -6.49 -27.27 -6.88
CA GLY A 215 -5.15 -27.77 -7.13
C GLY A 215 -4.39 -27.02 -8.24
N GLN A 216 -4.95 -25.97 -8.84
CA GLN A 216 -4.35 -25.22 -9.94
C GLN A 216 -4.53 -23.71 -9.80
N VAL A 217 -3.79 -22.92 -10.58
CA VAL A 217 -3.87 -21.45 -10.64
C VAL A 217 -4.18 -21.01 -12.06
N GLN A 218 -5.10 -20.07 -12.22
CA GLN A 218 -5.40 -19.44 -13.49
C GLN A 218 -4.61 -18.13 -13.65
N LEU A 219 -3.89 -18.00 -14.77
CA LEU A 219 -3.19 -16.79 -15.19
C LEU A 219 -3.76 -16.29 -16.52
N PHE A 220 -3.71 -14.99 -16.74
CA PHE A 220 -4.14 -14.42 -18.02
C PHE A 220 -3.16 -14.69 -19.14
N LYS A 221 -3.70 -15.07 -20.30
CA LYS A 221 -2.97 -15.03 -21.57
C LYS A 221 -2.53 -13.60 -21.88
N SER A 222 -1.41 -13.49 -22.58
CA SER A 222 -0.99 -12.20 -23.13
C SER A 222 -1.87 -11.80 -24.34
N HIS A 223 -2.10 -10.51 -24.48
CA HIS A 223 -2.69 -9.90 -25.68
C HIS A 223 -1.69 -9.00 -26.42
N ARG A 224 -0.43 -9.10 -26.05
CA ARG A 224 0.69 -8.38 -26.69
C ARG A 224 1.70 -9.38 -27.20
N PRO A 225 2.26 -9.18 -28.42
CA PRO A 225 3.23 -10.11 -29.03
C PRO A 225 4.60 -10.11 -28.33
N ASP A 226 4.93 -9.06 -27.59
CA ASP A 226 6.19 -8.88 -26.86
C ASP A 226 6.22 -9.58 -25.48
N PHE A 227 5.10 -10.17 -25.06
CA PHE A 227 5.00 -10.95 -23.82
C PHE A 227 4.35 -12.31 -24.10
N LYS A 228 4.91 -13.39 -23.58
CA LYS A 228 4.25 -14.69 -23.56
C LYS A 228 3.21 -14.77 -22.43
N ASP A 229 2.38 -15.81 -22.46
CA ASP A 229 1.37 -16.07 -21.44
C ASP A 229 2.01 -16.21 -20.05
N GLY A 230 1.53 -15.42 -19.08
CA GLY A 230 2.05 -15.39 -17.72
C GLY A 230 3.41 -14.71 -17.53
N GLU A 231 4.04 -14.20 -18.61
CA GLU A 231 5.33 -13.49 -18.53
C GLU A 231 5.19 -11.96 -18.38
N GLN A 232 3.96 -11.45 -18.23
CA GLN A 232 3.77 -10.06 -17.81
C GLN A 232 4.44 -9.87 -16.44
N MET A 233 5.08 -8.73 -16.22
CA MET A 233 5.97 -8.52 -15.09
C MET A 233 5.46 -7.46 -14.11
N ARG A 234 5.73 -7.66 -12.84
CA ARG A 234 5.47 -6.69 -11.77
C ARG A 234 6.64 -6.60 -10.80
N ASP A 235 6.81 -5.44 -10.24
CA ASP A 235 7.61 -5.27 -9.04
C ASP A 235 6.76 -5.65 -7.82
N PHE A 236 7.00 -6.85 -7.29
CA PHE A 236 6.32 -7.37 -6.12
C PHE A 236 7.10 -6.95 -4.86
N LEU A 237 6.43 -6.21 -3.99
CA LEU A 237 7.00 -5.73 -2.74
C LEU A 237 6.38 -6.44 -1.54
N TYR A 238 7.20 -7.07 -0.71
CA TYR A 238 6.71 -7.69 0.51
C TYR A 238 6.30 -6.63 1.54
N VAL A 239 5.14 -6.81 2.21
CA VAL A 239 4.60 -5.79 3.13
C VAL A 239 5.53 -5.48 4.28
N LYS A 240 6.31 -6.45 4.77
CA LYS A 240 7.30 -6.22 5.85
C LYS A 240 8.43 -5.30 5.36
N ASP A 241 8.88 -5.44 4.11
CA ASP A 241 9.86 -4.51 3.54
C ASP A 241 9.23 -3.14 3.28
N ALA A 242 7.98 -3.09 2.79
CA ALA A 242 7.26 -1.86 2.56
C ALA A 242 7.16 -0.97 3.81
N VAL A 243 6.83 -1.56 4.98
CA VAL A 243 6.75 -0.79 6.22
C VAL A 243 8.11 -0.39 6.75
N GLU A 244 9.16 -1.18 6.55
CA GLU A 244 10.54 -0.80 6.88
C GLU A 244 11.03 0.39 6.05
N MET A 245 10.75 0.40 4.74
CA MET A 245 11.02 1.54 3.85
C MET A 245 10.25 2.79 4.30
N THR A 246 9.00 2.63 4.69
CA THR A 246 8.15 3.74 5.15
C THR A 246 8.69 4.34 6.47
N LEU A 247 9.05 3.49 7.43
CA LEU A 247 9.61 3.91 8.72
C LEU A 247 10.96 4.60 8.57
N HIS A 248 11.76 4.24 7.56
CA HIS A 248 13.03 4.91 7.28
C HIS A 248 12.88 6.43 7.19
N PHE A 249 11.82 6.94 6.58
CA PHE A 249 11.57 8.37 6.43
C PHE A 249 11.18 9.08 7.74
N ALA A 250 10.80 8.34 8.76
CA ALA A 250 10.57 8.88 10.09
C ALA A 250 11.78 8.70 11.02
N GLU A 251 12.54 7.61 10.86
CA GLU A 251 13.62 7.24 11.79
C GLU A 251 15.00 7.71 11.35
N LYS A 252 15.32 7.53 10.06
CA LYS A 252 16.69 7.69 9.53
C LYS A 252 16.82 8.86 8.56
N ALA A 253 15.74 9.21 7.85
CA ALA A 253 15.70 10.33 6.93
C ALA A 253 14.58 11.33 7.28
N PRO A 254 14.53 11.86 8.52
CA PRO A 254 13.42 12.69 9.00
C PRO A 254 13.31 14.05 8.29
N THR A 255 14.36 14.51 7.65
CA THR A 255 14.40 15.75 6.87
C THR A 255 14.16 15.56 5.37
N ALA A 256 14.09 14.30 4.90
CA ALA A 256 13.81 14.03 3.50
C ALA A 256 12.41 14.51 3.11
N GLY A 257 12.27 15.07 1.93
CA GLY A 257 11.01 15.46 1.32
C GLY A 257 10.95 14.98 -0.13
N GLY A 258 9.75 14.96 -0.73
CA GLY A 258 9.53 14.55 -2.10
C GLY A 258 8.80 13.22 -2.25
N LEU A 259 8.73 12.76 -3.50
CA LEU A 259 8.11 11.49 -3.85
C LEU A 259 9.19 10.39 -3.94
N TYR A 260 8.86 9.19 -3.49
CA TYR A 260 9.77 8.05 -3.52
C TYR A 260 9.05 6.79 -3.96
N ASN A 261 9.67 6.03 -4.84
CA ASN A 261 9.22 4.70 -5.20
C ASN A 261 9.46 3.71 -4.07
N LEU A 262 8.42 2.96 -3.71
CA LEU A 262 8.51 1.81 -2.81
C LEU A 262 8.21 0.52 -3.58
N GLY A 263 9.26 -0.13 -4.04
CA GLY A 263 9.28 -1.41 -4.73
C GLY A 263 10.51 -2.20 -4.37
N SER A 264 10.59 -3.43 -4.84
CA SER A 264 11.79 -4.28 -4.67
C SER A 264 12.94 -3.84 -5.59
N GLY A 265 12.63 -3.07 -6.65
CA GLY A 265 13.57 -2.75 -7.74
C GLY A 265 13.74 -3.89 -8.73
N GLN A 266 12.95 -4.97 -8.63
CA GLN A 266 13.02 -6.14 -9.48
C GLN A 266 11.65 -6.47 -10.07
N ALA A 267 11.56 -6.50 -11.39
CA ALA A 267 10.38 -6.99 -12.09
C ALA A 267 10.41 -8.52 -12.15
N ASN A 268 9.35 -9.16 -11.68
CA ASN A 268 9.17 -10.60 -11.71
C ASN A 268 7.89 -10.97 -12.47
N THR A 269 7.90 -12.11 -13.18
CA THR A 269 6.73 -12.58 -13.93
C THR A 269 5.66 -13.16 -13.00
N TRP A 270 4.41 -13.17 -13.47
CA TRP A 270 3.34 -13.91 -12.80
C TRP A 270 3.66 -15.40 -12.68
N LEU A 271 4.35 -15.97 -13.67
CA LEU A 271 4.85 -17.37 -13.62
C LEU A 271 5.82 -17.58 -12.47
N THR A 272 6.81 -16.68 -12.30
CA THR A 272 7.78 -16.76 -11.20
C THR A 272 7.09 -16.72 -9.84
N LEU A 273 6.17 -15.77 -9.66
CA LEU A 273 5.38 -15.64 -8.43
C LEU A 273 4.56 -16.90 -8.16
N THR A 274 3.84 -17.41 -9.17
CA THR A 274 2.98 -18.59 -9.03
C THR A 274 3.78 -19.85 -8.68
N ARG A 275 4.92 -20.06 -9.33
CA ARG A 275 5.83 -21.17 -9.02
C ARG A 275 6.33 -21.10 -7.57
N ALA A 276 6.65 -19.90 -7.07
CA ALA A 276 7.06 -19.71 -5.69
C ALA A 276 5.93 -20.08 -4.69
N ILE A 277 4.66 -19.83 -5.04
CA ILE A 277 3.51 -20.23 -4.20
C ILE A 277 3.37 -21.74 -4.15
N PHE A 278 3.44 -22.43 -5.29
CA PHE A 278 3.41 -23.90 -5.32
C PHE A 278 4.56 -24.52 -4.53
N ALA A 279 5.79 -23.98 -4.69
CA ALA A 279 6.95 -24.41 -3.93
C ALA A 279 6.79 -24.21 -2.42
N ALA A 280 6.18 -23.10 -1.99
CA ALA A 280 5.88 -22.84 -0.59
C ALA A 280 4.84 -23.83 0.01
N LEU A 281 4.04 -24.49 -0.84
CA LEU A 281 3.05 -25.49 -0.46
C LEU A 281 3.55 -26.94 -0.67
N ASP A 282 4.79 -27.11 -1.11
CA ASP A 282 5.37 -28.42 -1.50
C ASP A 282 4.49 -29.15 -2.54
N ARG A 283 4.09 -28.41 -3.59
CA ARG A 283 3.24 -28.93 -4.68
C ARG A 283 3.85 -28.66 -6.05
N GLU A 284 3.62 -29.58 -7.00
CA GLU A 284 3.96 -29.38 -8.40
C GLU A 284 3.08 -28.29 -9.03
N PRO A 285 3.66 -27.34 -9.80
CA PRO A 285 2.91 -26.27 -10.42
C PRO A 285 1.91 -26.76 -11.48
N LYS A 286 0.63 -26.40 -11.30
CA LYS A 286 -0.44 -26.60 -12.29
C LYS A 286 -1.04 -25.23 -12.63
N ILE A 287 -0.71 -24.74 -13.83
CA ILE A 287 -1.08 -23.39 -14.30
C ILE A 287 -1.94 -23.52 -15.55
N GLU A 288 -3.12 -22.93 -15.52
CA GLU A 288 -4.03 -22.80 -16.64
C GLU A 288 -3.98 -21.36 -17.15
N PHE A 289 -3.87 -21.17 -18.47
CA PHE A 289 -3.91 -19.87 -19.10
C PHE A 289 -5.30 -19.57 -19.65
N ILE A 290 -5.96 -18.54 -19.11
CA ILE A 290 -7.31 -18.11 -19.46
C ILE A 290 -7.29 -16.78 -20.24
N ALA A 291 -8.31 -16.52 -21.06
CA ALA A 291 -8.43 -15.25 -21.77
C ALA A 291 -8.59 -14.08 -20.78
N MET A 292 -7.84 -13.00 -21.01
CA MET A 292 -8.03 -11.76 -20.24
C MET A 292 -9.38 -11.13 -20.63
N PRO A 293 -10.24 -10.76 -19.66
CA PRO A 293 -11.47 -10.02 -19.92
C PRO A 293 -11.20 -8.74 -20.73
N GLU A 294 -12.05 -8.46 -21.74
CA GLU A 294 -11.85 -7.31 -22.64
C GLU A 294 -11.76 -5.97 -21.91
N ILE A 295 -12.58 -5.79 -20.89
CA ILE A 295 -12.60 -4.57 -20.08
C ILE A 295 -11.26 -4.26 -19.37
N LEU A 296 -10.41 -5.27 -19.18
CA LEU A 296 -9.09 -5.12 -18.54
C LEU A 296 -7.98 -4.83 -19.54
N ARG A 297 -8.12 -5.23 -20.82
CA ARG A 297 -7.02 -5.20 -21.80
C ARG A 297 -6.42 -3.81 -22.00
N GLY A 298 -7.27 -2.77 -22.10
CA GLY A 298 -6.83 -1.39 -22.29
C GLY A 298 -6.27 -0.71 -21.03
N LYS A 299 -6.46 -1.33 -19.85
CA LYS A 299 -6.03 -0.78 -18.55
C LYS A 299 -4.95 -1.65 -17.88
N TYR A 300 -4.48 -2.70 -18.57
CA TYR A 300 -3.56 -3.67 -18.00
C TYR A 300 -2.11 -3.25 -18.22
N GLN A 301 -1.40 -2.98 -17.13
CA GLN A 301 0.03 -2.75 -17.18
C GLN A 301 0.75 -4.08 -17.45
N TYR A 302 1.61 -4.13 -18.46
CA TYR A 302 2.40 -5.34 -18.79
C TYR A 302 3.73 -5.41 -18.04
N PHE A 303 4.25 -4.27 -17.62
CA PHE A 303 5.53 -4.17 -16.93
C PHE A 303 5.46 -3.08 -15.86
N THR A 304 5.96 -3.38 -14.66
CA THR A 304 6.27 -2.38 -13.63
C THR A 304 7.57 -2.75 -12.93
N GLN A 305 8.42 -1.75 -12.71
CA GLN A 305 9.65 -1.86 -11.93
C GLN A 305 9.96 -0.52 -11.27
N ALA A 306 10.17 -0.53 -9.97
CA ALA A 306 10.51 0.66 -9.21
C ALA A 306 11.98 1.06 -9.47
N GLU A 307 12.19 2.31 -9.83
CA GLU A 307 13.51 2.92 -9.72
C GLU A 307 13.73 3.33 -8.26
N VAL A 308 14.58 2.59 -7.55
CA VAL A 308 14.80 2.78 -6.10
C VAL A 308 16.06 3.61 -5.78
N GLY A 309 16.67 4.21 -6.78
CA GLY A 309 17.90 5.00 -6.63
C GLY A 309 17.73 6.18 -5.69
N LYS A 310 16.62 6.94 -5.79
CA LYS A 310 16.31 8.07 -4.93
C LYS A 310 16.14 7.64 -3.46
N LEU A 311 15.42 6.54 -3.20
CA LEU A 311 15.32 5.95 -1.86
C LEU A 311 16.70 5.54 -1.31
N ARG A 312 17.54 4.86 -2.12
CA ARG A 312 18.89 4.48 -1.71
C ARG A 312 19.74 5.70 -1.36
N GLY A 313 19.58 6.79 -2.10
CA GLY A 313 20.25 8.08 -1.86
C GLY A 313 19.93 8.70 -0.49
N THR A 314 18.81 8.33 0.16
CA THR A 314 18.47 8.75 1.53
C THR A 314 19.18 7.94 2.61
N GLY A 315 20.03 6.98 2.24
CA GLY A 315 20.73 6.08 3.16
C GLY A 315 19.97 4.78 3.47
N TYR A 316 18.86 4.47 2.77
CA TYR A 316 18.20 3.17 2.89
C TYR A 316 19.02 2.08 2.20
N ASN A 317 19.75 1.28 2.96
CA ASN A 317 20.67 0.25 2.45
C ASN A 317 20.27 -1.18 2.82
N ARG A 318 19.09 -1.37 3.44
CA ARG A 318 18.56 -2.70 3.77
C ARG A 318 18.30 -3.48 2.47
N ALA A 319 18.70 -4.76 2.44
CA ALA A 319 18.37 -5.67 1.37
C ALA A 319 16.86 -5.96 1.36
N MET A 320 16.28 -6.06 0.16
CA MET A 320 14.89 -6.51 0.01
C MET A 320 14.81 -8.02 0.21
N THR A 321 13.72 -8.47 0.79
CA THR A 321 13.46 -9.91 0.94
C THR A 321 13.29 -10.53 -0.48
N PRO A 322 14.07 -11.55 -0.84
CA PRO A 322 13.92 -12.21 -2.14
C PRO A 322 12.49 -12.76 -2.32
N LEU A 323 11.93 -12.63 -3.53
CA LEU A 323 10.54 -13.00 -3.80
C LEU A 323 10.16 -14.42 -3.33
N PRO A 324 10.96 -15.48 -3.56
CA PRO A 324 10.63 -16.83 -3.06
C PRO A 324 10.58 -16.92 -1.53
N GLU A 325 11.45 -16.18 -0.84
CA GLU A 325 11.47 -16.13 0.63
C GLU A 325 10.25 -15.38 1.19
N ALA A 326 9.92 -14.24 0.60
CA ALA A 326 8.74 -13.44 0.97
C ALA A 326 7.44 -14.24 0.76
N VAL A 327 7.32 -14.95 -0.37
CA VAL A 327 6.18 -15.83 -0.66
C VAL A 327 6.11 -16.98 0.34
N ARG A 328 7.23 -17.62 0.65
CA ARG A 328 7.30 -18.72 1.63
C ARG A 328 6.87 -18.23 3.02
N ASP A 329 7.41 -17.10 3.48
CA ASP A 329 7.06 -16.53 4.78
C ASP A 329 5.55 -16.19 4.83
N TYR A 330 4.99 -15.60 3.77
CA TYR A 330 3.56 -15.31 3.75
C TYR A 330 2.69 -16.57 3.73
N VAL A 331 3.00 -17.55 2.86
CA VAL A 331 2.20 -18.76 2.72
C VAL A 331 2.30 -19.63 3.97
N GLN A 332 3.52 -19.99 4.39
CA GLN A 332 3.73 -20.92 5.50
C GLN A 332 3.56 -20.26 6.87
N GLY A 333 3.95 -18.98 7.01
CA GLY A 333 3.88 -18.26 8.27
C GLY A 333 2.49 -17.72 8.60
N TYR A 334 1.65 -17.44 7.58
CA TYR A 334 0.40 -16.72 7.78
C TYR A 334 -0.81 -17.38 7.10
N LEU A 335 -0.75 -17.70 5.81
CA LEU A 335 -1.93 -18.24 5.10
C LEU A 335 -2.29 -19.65 5.59
N VAL A 336 -1.30 -20.55 5.68
CA VAL A 336 -1.53 -21.93 6.15
C VAL A 336 -2.02 -21.96 7.61
N PRO A 337 -1.36 -21.31 8.57
CA PRO A 337 -1.82 -21.30 9.97
C PRO A 337 -2.95 -20.30 10.23
N ARG A 338 -3.38 -19.50 9.22
CA ARG A 338 -4.41 -18.45 9.33
C ARG A 338 -4.09 -17.39 10.39
N LYS A 339 -2.83 -16.97 10.46
CA LYS A 339 -2.33 -15.98 11.41
C LYS A 339 -2.33 -14.57 10.81
N LYS A 340 -2.36 -13.57 11.71
CA LYS A 340 -2.13 -12.15 11.43
C LYS A 340 -0.74 -11.72 11.93
N LEU A 341 -0.27 -10.57 11.47
CA LEU A 341 0.95 -9.96 12.00
C LEU A 341 0.81 -9.68 13.50
N GLY A 342 1.74 -10.18 14.29
CA GLY A 342 1.72 -10.04 15.74
C GLY A 342 1.23 -11.27 16.53
N GLU A 343 0.68 -12.30 15.83
CA GLU A 343 0.29 -13.56 16.43
C GLU A 343 1.43 -14.60 16.48
#